data_75ccd33aa3abb8e324023c8bac695956
#
_entry.id   75ccd33aa3abb8e324023c8bac695956
#
_cell.length_a   1.000
_cell.length_b   1.000
_cell.length_c   1.000
_cell.angle_alpha   90.00
_cell.angle_beta   90.00
_cell.angle_gamma   90.00
#
_symmetry.space_group_name_H-M   'P 1'
#
loop_
_entity.id
_entity.type
_entity.pdbx_description
1 polymer ?
#
loop_
_entity_poly.entity_id
_entity_poly.type
_entity_poly.pdbx_seq_one_letter_code
_entity_poly.pdbx_strand_id
1 'polypeptide(L)'
;MTTKVDELKGTHTLRKACDFYMRTPSFAAISGKSQKDYERKLNAVCLSSVQSGRILGNTKLKDLRFKHITVAYDAWLMAHGIRSANYMATCLSIVMNMAIRHEALVTNPVSLIDRKKTKARKVKWTTPQVKLFLDTAYGEWRWRSIGLIVHMAF
;
A
#
# COMPACT_ATOMS: atom_id res chain seq x y z
N MET A 1 32.65 -14.37 -10.95
CA MET A 1 31.78 -14.94 -9.89
C MET A 1 30.33 -14.55 -10.23
N THR A 2 29.59 -15.45 -10.84
CA THR A 2 28.16 -15.26 -11.13
C THR A 2 27.39 -15.36 -9.82
N THR A 3 26.98 -14.25 -9.26
CA THR A 3 26.02 -14.21 -8.16
C THR A 3 24.79 -14.98 -8.61
N LYS A 4 24.51 -16.13 -7.96
CA LYS A 4 23.22 -16.83 -8.09
C LYS A 4 22.15 -15.80 -7.84
N VAL A 5 21.43 -15.42 -8.88
CA VAL A 5 20.21 -14.61 -8.74
C VAL A 5 19.27 -15.44 -7.86
N ASP A 6 18.95 -14.91 -6.70
CA ASP A 6 18.05 -15.57 -5.74
C ASP A 6 16.66 -15.64 -6.43
N GLU A 7 16.31 -16.79 -6.99
CA GLU A 7 15.04 -17.00 -7.69
C GLU A 7 13.92 -17.15 -6.67
N LEU A 8 12.88 -16.36 -6.83
CA LEU A 8 11.66 -16.49 -6.03
C LEU A 8 10.89 -17.74 -6.50
N LYS A 9 10.56 -18.67 -5.57
CA LYS A 9 9.86 -19.91 -5.88
C LYS A 9 8.53 -19.99 -5.12
N GLY A 10 7.55 -20.67 -5.69
CA GLY A 10 6.23 -20.87 -5.05
C GLY A 10 6.28 -21.56 -3.68
N THR A 11 7.35 -22.27 -3.38
CA THR A 11 7.59 -22.87 -2.06
C THR A 11 8.03 -21.88 -0.99
N HIS A 12 8.46 -20.68 -1.38
CA HIS A 12 8.86 -19.63 -0.46
C HIS A 12 7.64 -19.04 0.25
N THR A 13 7.86 -18.52 1.46
CA THR A 13 6.82 -17.87 2.25
C THR A 13 6.54 -16.46 1.72
N LEU A 14 5.37 -15.92 2.06
CA LEU A 14 5.02 -14.53 1.73
C LEU A 14 6.06 -13.54 2.29
N ARG A 15 6.56 -13.76 3.51
CA ARG A 15 7.61 -12.91 4.09
C ARG A 15 8.85 -12.89 3.21
N LYS A 16 9.32 -14.06 2.76
CA LYS A 16 10.47 -14.13 1.86
C LYS A 16 10.23 -13.40 0.53
N ALA A 17 9.00 -13.43 0.02
CA ALA A 17 8.64 -12.67 -1.18
C ALA A 17 8.65 -11.16 -0.94
N CYS A 18 8.19 -10.69 0.22
CA CYS A 18 8.27 -9.29 0.61
C CYS A 18 9.74 -8.83 0.74
N ASP A 19 10.57 -9.63 1.41
CA ASP A 19 12.01 -9.33 1.57
C ASP A 19 12.72 -9.32 0.22
N PHE A 20 12.34 -10.24 -0.68
CA PHE A 20 12.86 -10.27 -2.05
C PHE A 20 12.47 -8.98 -2.80
N TYR A 21 11.20 -8.55 -2.73
CA TYR A 21 10.74 -7.33 -3.36
C TYR A 21 11.53 -6.10 -2.89
N MET A 22 11.77 -5.98 -1.58
CA MET A 22 12.50 -4.85 -1.00
C MET A 22 13.98 -4.76 -1.45
N ARG A 23 14.53 -5.83 -2.05
CA ARG A 23 15.87 -5.84 -2.65
C ARG A 23 15.88 -5.58 -4.14
N THR A 24 14.73 -5.42 -4.77
CA THR A 24 14.64 -5.19 -6.23
C THR A 24 15.06 -3.76 -6.60
N PRO A 25 15.64 -3.56 -7.80
CA PRO A 25 15.89 -2.22 -8.34
C PRO A 25 14.65 -1.35 -8.42
N SER A 26 13.48 -1.96 -8.71
CA SER A 26 12.19 -1.26 -8.74
C SER A 26 11.81 -0.66 -7.38
N PHE A 27 12.12 -1.35 -6.29
CA PHE A 27 11.93 -0.82 -4.95
C PHE A 27 12.94 0.28 -4.61
N ALA A 28 14.20 0.11 -5.00
CA ALA A 28 15.25 1.11 -4.80
C ALA A 28 14.97 2.43 -5.55
N ALA A 29 14.25 2.37 -6.66
CA ALA A 29 13.91 3.54 -7.49
C ALA A 29 12.82 4.44 -6.88
N ILE A 30 12.05 3.97 -5.90
CA ILE A 30 11.03 4.81 -5.23
C ILE A 30 11.65 5.68 -4.13
N SER A 31 10.99 6.81 -3.81
CA SER A 31 11.52 7.74 -2.79
C SER A 31 11.71 7.05 -1.43
N GLY A 32 12.73 7.45 -0.66
CA GLY A 32 13.02 6.86 0.65
C GLY A 32 11.85 6.94 1.64
N LYS A 33 10.99 7.98 1.55
CA LYS A 33 9.76 8.07 2.34
C LYS A 33 8.78 6.96 1.96
N SER A 34 8.60 6.73 0.66
CA SER A 34 7.73 5.67 0.17
C SER A 34 8.28 4.28 0.50
N GLN A 35 9.60 4.07 0.43
CA GLN A 35 10.23 2.81 0.83
C GLN A 35 9.90 2.45 2.27
N LYS A 36 10.07 3.39 3.21
CA LYS A 36 9.71 3.21 4.63
C LYS A 36 8.23 2.90 4.83
N ASP A 37 7.34 3.56 4.08
CA ASP A 37 5.90 3.29 4.15
C ASP A 37 5.55 1.89 3.61
N TYR A 38 6.13 1.49 2.49
CA TYR A 38 5.93 0.14 1.93
C TYR A 38 6.45 -0.94 2.88
N GLU A 39 7.67 -0.79 3.39
CA GLU A 39 8.26 -1.71 4.37
C GLU A 39 7.35 -1.88 5.60
N ARG A 40 6.91 -0.77 6.19
CA ARG A 40 6.00 -0.78 7.34
C ARG A 40 4.70 -1.52 7.02
N LYS A 41 4.10 -1.27 5.83
CA LYS A 41 2.85 -1.91 5.42
C LYS A 41 3.02 -3.38 5.10
N LEU A 42 4.08 -3.77 4.41
CA LEU A 42 4.38 -5.16 4.11
C LEU A 42 4.70 -5.97 5.39
N ASN A 43 5.41 -5.37 6.36
CA ASN A 43 5.62 -5.97 7.66
C ASN A 43 4.30 -6.20 8.41
N ALA A 44 3.40 -5.21 8.43
CA ALA A 44 2.06 -5.37 9.03
C ALA A 44 1.24 -6.46 8.33
N VAL A 45 1.28 -6.53 7.00
CA VAL A 45 0.66 -7.61 6.22
C VAL A 45 1.21 -8.97 6.61
N CYS A 46 2.53 -9.09 6.71
CA CYS A 46 3.17 -10.34 7.10
C CYS A 46 2.84 -10.80 8.53
N LEU A 47 2.55 -9.87 9.43
CA LEU A 47 2.16 -10.18 10.82
C LEU A 47 0.66 -10.46 10.98
N SER A 48 -0.15 -10.23 9.95
CA SER A 48 -1.59 -10.44 10.02
C SER A 48 -1.93 -11.91 10.27
N SER A 49 -2.85 -12.16 11.21
CA SER A 49 -3.39 -13.48 11.45
C SER A 49 -4.41 -13.84 10.38
N VAL A 50 -4.39 -15.09 9.94
CA VAL A 50 -5.41 -15.73 9.12
C VAL A 50 -6.12 -16.80 9.95
N GLN A 51 -7.20 -17.39 9.39
CA GLN A 51 -7.92 -18.48 10.07
C GLN A 51 -6.96 -19.51 10.69
N SER A 52 -7.28 -19.99 11.89
CA SER A 52 -6.50 -20.97 12.65
C SER A 52 -5.23 -20.43 13.32
N GLY A 53 -5.13 -19.12 13.60
CA GLY A 53 -3.98 -18.53 14.31
C GLY A 53 -2.67 -18.53 13.49
N ARG A 54 -2.72 -18.89 12.22
CA ARG A 54 -1.55 -18.81 11.34
C ARG A 54 -1.27 -17.38 10.94
N ILE A 55 0.00 -17.03 10.86
CA ILE A 55 0.47 -15.72 10.41
C ILE A 55 0.58 -15.75 8.87
N LEU A 56 0.01 -14.75 8.20
CA LEU A 56 0.00 -14.66 6.74
C LEU A 56 1.40 -14.72 6.13
N GLY A 57 2.37 -14.06 6.76
CA GLY A 57 3.76 -14.06 6.33
C GLY A 57 4.43 -15.43 6.26
N ASN A 58 3.94 -16.40 7.04
CA ASN A 58 4.46 -17.77 7.07
C ASN A 58 3.79 -18.69 6.03
N THR A 59 2.75 -18.21 5.35
CA THR A 59 2.07 -18.98 4.30
C THR A 59 2.96 -19.07 3.06
N LYS A 60 3.11 -20.24 2.48
CA LYS A 60 3.82 -20.42 1.21
C LYS A 60 3.05 -19.79 0.09
N LEU A 61 3.74 -19.21 -0.89
CA LEU A 61 3.11 -18.52 -2.03
C LEU A 61 2.13 -19.44 -2.76
N LYS A 62 2.51 -20.67 -3.05
CA LYS A 62 1.65 -21.68 -3.71
C LYS A 62 0.36 -22.02 -2.93
N ASP A 63 0.37 -21.84 -1.61
CA ASP A 63 -0.77 -22.14 -0.73
C ASP A 63 -1.60 -20.91 -0.41
N LEU A 64 -1.15 -19.72 -0.87
CA LEU A 64 -1.84 -18.47 -0.65
C LEU A 64 -3.10 -18.40 -1.54
N ARG A 65 -4.26 -18.37 -0.89
CA ARG A 65 -5.57 -18.33 -1.55
C ARG A 65 -6.29 -17.02 -1.25
N PHE A 66 -7.20 -16.66 -2.14
CA PHE A 66 -8.08 -15.49 -1.99
C PHE A 66 -8.70 -15.41 -0.59
N LYS A 67 -9.22 -16.52 -0.06
CA LYS A 67 -9.83 -16.58 1.29
C LYS A 67 -8.90 -16.07 2.40
N HIS A 68 -7.60 -16.35 2.31
CA HIS A 68 -6.63 -15.88 3.32
C HIS A 68 -6.47 -14.37 3.27
N ILE A 69 -6.49 -13.82 2.04
CA ILE A 69 -6.36 -12.38 1.82
C ILE A 69 -7.63 -11.65 2.24
N THR A 70 -8.82 -12.22 1.99
CA THR A 70 -10.10 -11.63 2.41
C THR A 70 -10.16 -11.50 3.93
N VAL A 71 -9.84 -12.57 4.66
CA VAL A 71 -9.83 -12.54 6.14
C VAL A 71 -8.83 -11.48 6.65
N ALA A 72 -7.63 -11.43 6.07
CA ALA A 72 -6.65 -10.43 6.45
C ALA A 72 -7.13 -9.00 6.11
N TYR A 73 -7.74 -8.80 4.95
CA TYR A 73 -8.27 -7.50 4.53
C TYR A 73 -9.37 -6.99 5.46
N ASP A 74 -10.29 -7.86 5.86
CA ASP A 74 -11.37 -7.53 6.81
C ASP A 74 -10.77 -7.12 8.17
N ALA A 75 -9.77 -7.85 8.65
CA ALA A 75 -9.04 -7.48 9.86
C ALA A 75 -8.33 -6.11 9.72
N TRP A 76 -7.73 -5.82 8.56
CA TRP A 76 -7.13 -4.50 8.30
C TRP A 76 -8.15 -3.37 8.26
N LEU A 77 -9.35 -3.63 7.70
CA LEU A 77 -10.44 -2.65 7.69
C LEU A 77 -10.83 -2.26 9.12
N MET A 78 -10.95 -3.25 10.00
CA MET A 78 -11.32 -3.01 11.41
C MET A 78 -10.20 -2.31 12.19
N ALA A 79 -8.95 -2.74 12.02
CA ALA A 79 -7.83 -2.24 12.80
C ALA A 79 -7.28 -0.88 12.30
N HIS A 80 -7.32 -0.62 11.01
CA HIS A 80 -6.60 0.51 10.39
C HIS A 80 -7.48 1.42 9.53
N GLY A 81 -8.75 1.05 9.32
CA GLY A 81 -9.69 1.76 8.46
C GLY A 81 -9.43 1.59 6.96
N ILE A 82 -10.39 2.06 6.16
CA ILE A 82 -10.49 1.78 4.72
C ILE A 82 -9.24 2.19 3.93
N ARG A 83 -8.71 3.40 4.17
CA ARG A 83 -7.54 3.91 3.40
C ARG A 83 -6.31 3.06 3.64
N SER A 84 -6.04 2.72 4.90
CA SER A 84 -4.87 1.92 5.27
C SER A 84 -5.01 0.48 4.77
N ALA A 85 -6.17 -0.14 4.90
CA ALA A 85 -6.45 -1.49 4.39
C ALA A 85 -6.26 -1.56 2.86
N ASN A 86 -6.82 -0.60 2.13
CA ASN A 86 -6.64 -0.51 0.68
C ASN A 86 -5.16 -0.33 0.29
N TYR A 87 -4.41 0.47 1.05
CA TYR A 87 -2.98 0.66 0.80
C TYR A 87 -2.18 -0.61 1.09
N MET A 88 -2.47 -1.33 2.17
CA MET A 88 -1.87 -2.64 2.47
C MET A 88 -2.16 -3.65 1.36
N ALA A 89 -3.39 -3.71 0.87
CA ALA A 89 -3.76 -4.56 -0.27
C ALA A 89 -3.01 -4.15 -1.55
N THR A 90 -2.78 -2.85 -1.78
CA THR A 90 -1.99 -2.38 -2.93
C THR A 90 -0.53 -2.81 -2.81
N CYS A 91 0.11 -2.62 -1.65
CA CYS A 91 1.49 -3.05 -1.43
C CYS A 91 1.63 -4.57 -1.62
N LEU A 92 0.70 -5.36 -1.07
CA LEU A 92 0.68 -6.81 -1.25
C LEU A 92 0.50 -7.21 -2.72
N SER A 93 -0.41 -6.53 -3.46
CA SER A 93 -0.64 -6.80 -4.88
C SER A 93 0.62 -6.60 -5.73
N ILE A 94 1.43 -5.60 -5.41
CA ILE A 94 2.72 -5.36 -6.09
C ILE A 94 3.68 -6.54 -5.88
N VAL A 95 3.79 -7.04 -4.65
CA VAL A 95 4.61 -8.23 -4.35
C VAL A 95 4.08 -9.46 -5.07
N MET A 96 2.75 -9.68 -5.12
CA MET A 96 2.16 -10.80 -5.84
C MET A 96 2.41 -10.72 -7.35
N ASN A 97 2.29 -9.52 -7.94
CA ASN A 97 2.58 -9.32 -9.36
C ASN A 97 4.07 -9.56 -9.69
N MET A 98 4.98 -9.21 -8.77
CA MET A 98 6.38 -9.57 -8.88
C MET A 98 6.55 -11.10 -8.83
N ALA A 99 5.89 -11.78 -7.88
CA ALA A 99 5.95 -13.24 -7.76
C ALA A 99 5.43 -13.96 -9.02
N ILE A 100 4.44 -13.40 -9.72
CA ILE A 100 3.99 -13.91 -11.03
C ILE A 100 5.08 -13.74 -12.08
N ARG A 101 5.75 -12.59 -12.15
CA ARG A 101 6.86 -12.38 -13.11
C ARG A 101 8.04 -13.31 -12.88
N HIS A 102 8.21 -13.82 -11.66
CA HIS A 102 9.19 -14.84 -11.29
C HIS A 102 8.62 -16.27 -11.33
N GLU A 103 7.46 -16.48 -11.94
CA GLU A 103 6.79 -17.79 -12.08
C GLU A 103 6.54 -18.51 -10.73
N ALA A 104 6.64 -17.79 -9.62
CA ALA A 104 6.35 -18.31 -8.28
C ALA A 104 4.85 -18.40 -7.99
N LEU A 105 4.02 -17.68 -8.76
CA LEU A 105 2.55 -17.68 -8.73
C LEU A 105 1.99 -17.64 -10.14
N VAL A 106 0.82 -18.25 -10.33
CA VAL A 106 0.07 -18.19 -11.60
C VAL A 106 -0.87 -16.99 -11.63
N THR A 107 -1.52 -16.68 -10.51
CA THR A 107 -2.51 -15.61 -10.41
C THR A 107 -2.31 -14.78 -9.15
N ASN A 108 -2.73 -13.51 -9.20
CA ASN A 108 -2.67 -12.63 -8.04
C ASN A 108 -3.95 -12.78 -7.19
N PRO A 109 -3.89 -13.39 -6.00
CA PRO A 109 -5.07 -13.60 -5.17
C PRO A 109 -5.63 -12.28 -4.60
N VAL A 110 -4.85 -11.19 -4.62
CA VAL A 110 -5.26 -9.87 -4.13
C VAL A 110 -6.16 -9.16 -5.14
N SER A 111 -6.08 -9.49 -6.43
CA SER A 111 -6.87 -8.84 -7.49
C SER A 111 -8.38 -9.05 -7.34
N LEU A 112 -8.79 -10.12 -6.67
CA LEU A 112 -10.19 -10.47 -6.46
C LEU A 112 -10.84 -9.76 -5.24
N ILE A 113 -10.08 -8.98 -4.46
CA ILE A 113 -10.63 -8.28 -3.29
C ILE A 113 -11.57 -7.16 -3.74
N ASP A 114 -12.81 -7.19 -3.25
CA ASP A 114 -13.72 -6.04 -3.33
C ASP A 114 -13.27 -4.94 -2.36
N ARG A 115 -12.52 -3.97 -2.87
CA ARG A 115 -11.97 -2.87 -2.07
C ARG A 115 -13.06 -1.89 -1.68
N LYS A 116 -13.20 -1.64 -0.39
CA LYS A 116 -14.16 -0.65 0.12
C LYS A 116 -13.79 0.75 -0.37
N LYS A 117 -14.80 1.48 -0.86
CA LYS A 117 -14.62 2.86 -1.30
C LYS A 117 -14.70 3.81 -0.11
N THR A 118 -13.80 4.78 -0.06
CA THR A 118 -13.93 5.90 0.89
C THR A 118 -14.98 6.87 0.37
N LYS A 119 -15.85 7.35 1.26
CA LYS A 119 -16.77 8.42 0.89
C LYS A 119 -15.99 9.67 0.48
N ALA A 120 -16.37 10.28 -0.62
CA ALA A 120 -15.78 11.56 -1.05
C ALA A 120 -16.03 12.63 0.03
N ARG A 121 -15.05 13.48 0.26
CA ARG A 121 -15.19 14.61 1.17
C ARG A 121 -16.17 15.60 0.56
N LYS A 122 -17.32 15.80 1.20
CA LYS A 122 -18.39 16.72 0.74
C LYS A 122 -18.24 18.15 1.29
N VAL A 123 -17.21 18.41 2.09
CA VAL A 123 -17.00 19.73 2.68
C VAL A 123 -16.49 20.66 1.59
N LYS A 124 -17.32 21.68 1.28
CA LYS A 124 -16.93 22.81 0.44
C LYS A 124 -16.51 23.96 1.36
N TRP A 125 -15.52 24.69 0.96
CA TRP A 125 -15.14 25.91 1.66
C TRP A 125 -16.21 26.96 1.47
N THR A 126 -16.53 27.67 2.52
CA THR A 126 -17.42 28.84 2.43
C THR A 126 -16.60 30.07 2.00
N THR A 127 -17.25 31.05 1.39
CA THR A 127 -16.59 32.30 0.98
C THR A 127 -15.77 32.98 2.11
N PRO A 128 -16.25 33.04 3.38
CA PRO A 128 -15.44 33.58 4.47
C PRO A 128 -14.18 32.75 4.77
N GLN A 129 -14.26 31.41 4.66
CA GLN A 129 -13.11 30.52 4.85
C GLN A 129 -12.06 30.71 3.76
N VAL A 130 -12.50 30.84 2.51
CA VAL A 130 -11.60 31.13 1.38
C VAL A 130 -10.90 32.48 1.60
N LYS A 131 -11.64 33.52 1.96
CA LYS A 131 -11.07 34.86 2.23
C LYS A 131 -10.03 34.79 3.35
N LEU A 132 -10.37 34.21 4.49
CA LEU A 132 -9.43 34.05 5.61
C LEU A 132 -8.16 33.30 5.21
N PHE A 133 -8.32 32.23 4.41
CA PHE A 133 -7.16 31.46 3.90
C PHE A 133 -6.29 32.32 2.99
N LEU A 134 -6.90 33.08 2.07
CA LEU A 134 -6.16 33.94 1.13
C LEU A 134 -5.43 35.07 1.87
N ASP A 135 -6.09 35.72 2.83
CA ASP A 135 -5.48 36.77 3.65
C ASP A 135 -4.24 36.23 4.39
N THR A 136 -4.36 35.03 4.99
CA THR A 136 -3.23 34.37 5.66
C THR A 136 -2.14 33.97 4.67
N ALA A 137 -2.51 33.37 3.53
CA ALA A 137 -1.55 32.89 2.54
C ALA A 137 -0.78 34.03 1.86
N TYR A 138 -1.39 35.17 1.64
CA TYR A 138 -0.73 36.35 1.08
C TYR A 138 0.09 37.12 2.12
N GLY A 139 -0.24 37.01 3.40
CA GLY A 139 0.54 37.57 4.49
C GLY A 139 1.93 36.96 4.64
N GLU A 140 2.07 35.67 4.32
CA GLU A 140 3.34 34.94 4.40
C GLU A 140 3.87 34.55 3.02
N TRP A 141 5.08 34.98 2.72
CA TRP A 141 5.70 34.72 1.41
C TRP A 141 5.76 33.23 1.02
N ARG A 142 5.96 32.35 1.99
CA ARG A 142 6.00 30.88 1.80
C ARG A 142 4.69 30.29 1.22
N TRP A 143 3.56 30.91 1.52
CA TRP A 143 2.24 30.41 1.17
C TRP A 143 1.61 31.11 -0.05
N ARG A 144 2.27 32.17 -0.58
CA ARG A 144 1.73 32.98 -1.71
C ARG A 144 1.41 32.14 -2.95
N SER A 145 2.27 31.15 -3.29
CA SER A 145 2.01 30.28 -4.44
C SER A 145 0.77 29.43 -4.24
N ILE A 146 0.53 28.95 -3.02
CA ILE A 146 -0.68 28.17 -2.69
C ILE A 146 -1.91 29.09 -2.67
N GLY A 147 -1.78 30.30 -2.11
CA GLY A 147 -2.81 31.32 -2.15
C GLY A 147 -3.24 31.66 -3.58
N LEU A 148 -2.27 31.82 -4.48
CA LEU A 148 -2.54 32.08 -5.91
C LEU A 148 -3.33 30.94 -6.56
N ILE A 149 -2.94 29.68 -6.32
CA ILE A 149 -3.66 28.51 -6.86
C ILE A 149 -5.10 28.47 -6.37
N VAL A 150 -5.33 28.72 -5.07
CA VAL A 150 -6.68 28.76 -4.50
C VAL A 150 -7.49 29.93 -5.07
N HIS A 151 -6.89 31.11 -5.23
CA HIS A 151 -7.53 32.29 -5.82
C HIS A 151 -7.99 32.06 -7.27
N MET A 152 -7.20 31.28 -8.05
CA MET A 152 -7.55 30.94 -9.43
C MET A 152 -8.64 29.86 -9.54
N ALA A 153 -8.87 29.08 -8.47
CA ALA A 153 -9.84 27.99 -8.44
C ALA A 153 -11.24 28.43 -7.95
N PHE A 154 -11.36 29.63 -7.39
CA PHE A 154 -12.60 30.25 -6.87
C PHE A 154 -12.92 31.57 -7.58
#